data_f51e688c374d815e789ef1c05a6b5f5e
#
_entry.id   f51e688c374d815e789ef1c05a6b5f5e
#
_cell.length_a   1.000
_cell.length_b   1.000
_cell.length_c   1.000
_cell.angle_alpha   90.00
_cell.angle_beta   90.00
_cell.angle_gamma   90.00
#
_symmetry.space_group_name_H-M   'P 1'
#
loop_
_entity.id
_entity.type
_entity.pdbx_description
1 polymer ?
#
loop_
_entity_poly.entity_id
_entity_poly.type
_entity_poly.pdbx_seq_one_letter_code
_entity_poly.pdbx_strand_id
1 'polypeptide(L)'
;STQGIEDNPGFTATPALLHRAIKALIVGDLLMKCLYRVRPYEVTPGSANQLYKTWDTIVRETLENHGRSKTARKFIGKEYLPYPTLVKEIVKSFDSLPLKDEPRKVRVGVVGEILVKYQPDANNHVVDVIESQDCEAVVPGIMEFMTTRPYISDWNEHYLGMGGSKIG
;
A
#
# COMPACT_ATOMS: atom_id res chain seq x y z
N SER A 1 11.57 2.27 20.88
CA SER A 1 12.99 2.49 21.15
C SER A 1 13.76 2.35 19.84
N THR A 2 14.47 3.38 19.46
CA THR A 2 15.31 3.45 18.25
C THR A 2 16.66 2.74 18.43
N GLN A 3 16.92 2.16 19.58
CA GLN A 3 18.20 1.54 19.95
C GLN A 3 18.60 0.31 19.12
N GLY A 4 17.68 -0.34 18.41
CA GLY A 4 18.00 -1.55 17.63
C GLY A 4 18.56 -1.31 16.22
N ILE A 5 18.56 -0.07 15.72
CA ILE A 5 19.03 0.25 14.36
C ILE A 5 20.46 0.77 14.39
N GLU A 6 20.87 1.41 15.49
CA GLU A 6 22.23 1.96 15.65
C GLU A 6 23.30 0.89 15.97
N ASP A 7 22.90 -0.26 16.51
CA ASP A 7 23.80 -1.34 16.93
C ASP A 7 24.18 -2.34 15.82
N ASN A 8 23.67 -2.19 14.59
CA ASN A 8 24.05 -3.04 13.46
C ASN A 8 25.17 -2.36 12.63
N PRO A 9 26.42 -2.80 12.77
CA PRO A 9 27.53 -2.31 11.95
C PRO A 9 27.30 -2.73 10.50
N GLY A 10 26.77 -1.84 9.68
CA GLY A 10 26.46 -2.08 8.25
C GLY A 10 25.14 -1.50 7.78
N PHE A 11 24.25 -1.08 8.69
CA PHE A 11 23.01 -0.41 8.32
C PHE A 11 23.04 1.07 8.77
N THR A 12 23.25 1.97 7.83
CA THR A 12 23.15 3.41 8.09
C THR A 12 21.85 3.94 7.52
N ALA A 13 20.92 4.34 8.38
CA ALA A 13 19.69 5.00 7.98
C ALA A 13 19.99 6.43 7.49
N THR A 14 20.26 6.57 6.20
CA THR A 14 20.45 7.90 5.59
C THR A 14 19.09 8.58 5.34
N PRO A 15 19.01 9.93 5.36
CA PRO A 15 17.77 10.65 4.98
C PRO A 15 17.26 10.27 3.59
N ALA A 16 18.16 9.98 2.65
CA ALA A 16 17.81 9.52 1.32
C ALA A 16 17.14 8.13 1.33
N LEU A 17 17.65 7.20 2.16
CA LEU A 17 17.07 5.88 2.34
C LEU A 17 15.67 5.98 2.98
N LEU A 18 15.53 6.79 4.04
CA LEU A 18 14.25 7.02 4.71
C LEU A 18 13.21 7.61 3.75
N HIS A 19 13.58 8.63 2.98
CA HIS A 19 12.70 9.23 1.98
C HIS A 19 12.25 8.22 0.91
N ARG A 20 13.16 7.33 0.48
CA ARG A 20 12.85 6.26 -0.48
C ARG A 20 11.93 5.21 0.13
N ALA A 21 12.15 4.84 1.39
CA ALA A 21 11.31 3.89 2.12
C ALA A 21 9.87 4.43 2.29
N ILE A 22 9.71 5.70 2.66
CA ILE A 22 8.39 6.34 2.75
C ILE A 22 7.66 6.32 1.39
N LYS A 23 8.35 6.65 0.30
CA LYS A 23 7.78 6.56 -1.05
C LYS A 23 7.35 5.14 -1.41
N ALA A 24 8.16 4.14 -1.06
CA ALA A 24 7.83 2.74 -1.28
C ALA A 24 6.57 2.32 -0.53
N LEU A 25 6.43 2.70 0.74
CA LEU A 25 5.25 2.41 1.55
C LEU A 25 3.99 3.06 0.97
N ILE A 26 4.06 4.34 0.60
CA ILE A 26 2.90 5.05 0.01
C ILE A 26 2.45 4.39 -1.30
N VAL A 27 3.39 4.02 -2.18
CA VAL A 27 3.04 3.37 -3.44
C VAL A 27 2.58 1.93 -3.22
N GLY A 28 3.15 1.21 -2.26
CA GLY A 28 2.66 -0.11 -1.85
C GLY A 28 1.21 -0.07 -1.37
N ASP A 29 0.88 0.87 -0.48
CA ASP A 29 -0.50 1.10 -0.02
C ASP A 29 -1.44 1.46 -1.19
N LEU A 30 -0.97 2.30 -2.13
CA LEU A 30 -1.74 2.64 -3.32
C LEU A 30 -2.04 1.42 -4.19
N LEU A 31 -1.04 0.60 -4.47
CA LEU A 31 -1.19 -0.62 -5.27
C LEU A 31 -2.18 -1.61 -4.62
N MET A 32 -2.06 -1.81 -3.32
CA MET A 32 -2.97 -2.65 -2.55
C MET A 32 -4.41 -2.12 -2.62
N LYS A 33 -4.61 -0.82 -2.40
CA LYS A 33 -5.93 -0.17 -2.47
C LYS A 33 -6.54 -0.26 -3.87
N CYS A 34 -5.74 -0.04 -4.92
CA CYS A 34 -6.19 -0.20 -6.31
C CYS A 34 -6.60 -1.64 -6.60
N LEU A 35 -5.79 -2.62 -6.20
CA LEU A 35 -6.08 -4.04 -6.40
C LEU A 35 -7.41 -4.44 -5.75
N TYR A 36 -7.57 -4.20 -4.45
CA TYR A 36 -8.76 -4.61 -3.71
C TYR A 36 -10.03 -3.87 -4.14
N ARG A 37 -9.86 -2.67 -4.72
CA ARG A 37 -10.95 -1.88 -5.29
C ARG A 37 -11.50 -2.44 -6.58
N VAL A 38 -10.66 -3.01 -7.46
CA VAL A 38 -11.07 -3.44 -8.81
C VAL A 38 -11.22 -4.96 -8.93
N ARG A 39 -10.45 -5.76 -8.17
CA ARG A 39 -10.43 -7.22 -8.28
C ARG A 39 -11.81 -7.88 -8.13
N PRO A 40 -12.68 -7.48 -7.19
CA PRO A 40 -14.02 -8.07 -7.07
C PRO A 40 -14.94 -7.85 -8.29
N TYR A 41 -14.60 -6.87 -9.13
CA TYR A 41 -15.39 -6.43 -10.27
C TYR A 41 -14.76 -6.75 -11.63
N GLU A 42 -13.57 -7.36 -11.68
CA GLU A 42 -12.88 -7.63 -12.93
C GLU A 42 -13.71 -8.53 -13.88
N VAL A 43 -13.74 -8.17 -15.16
CA VAL A 43 -14.43 -8.98 -16.20
C VAL A 43 -13.65 -10.27 -16.44
N THR A 44 -12.33 -10.16 -16.56
CA THR A 44 -11.44 -11.30 -16.78
C THR A 44 -10.76 -11.68 -15.47
N PRO A 45 -11.11 -12.84 -14.88
CA PRO A 45 -10.51 -13.27 -13.62
C PRO A 45 -8.98 -13.29 -13.65
N GLY A 46 -8.36 -12.67 -12.65
CA GLY A 46 -6.90 -12.59 -12.51
C GLY A 46 -6.25 -11.41 -13.22
N SER A 47 -6.96 -10.62 -14.02
CA SER A 47 -6.41 -9.45 -14.71
C SER A 47 -5.91 -8.38 -13.74
N ALA A 48 -6.63 -8.13 -12.65
CA ALA A 48 -6.21 -7.19 -11.61
C ALA A 48 -4.93 -7.66 -10.91
N ASN A 49 -4.82 -8.95 -10.60
CA ASN A 49 -3.61 -9.51 -10.00
C ASN A 49 -2.41 -9.43 -10.95
N GLN A 50 -2.61 -9.66 -12.25
CA GLN A 50 -1.55 -9.54 -13.25
C GLN A 50 -1.08 -8.09 -13.38
N LEU A 51 -2.01 -7.15 -13.41
CA LEU A 51 -1.72 -5.72 -13.43
C LEU A 51 -0.94 -5.29 -12.19
N TYR A 52 -1.36 -5.75 -11.00
CA TYR A 52 -0.65 -5.52 -9.75
C TYR A 52 0.80 -6.01 -9.80
N LYS A 53 1.05 -7.25 -10.23
CA LYS A 53 2.40 -7.82 -10.36
C LYS A 53 3.28 -7.03 -11.32
N THR A 54 2.71 -6.55 -12.42
CA THR A 54 3.42 -5.70 -13.39
C THR A 54 3.84 -4.39 -12.75
N TRP A 55 2.92 -3.71 -12.05
CA TRP A 55 3.22 -2.46 -11.37
C TRP A 55 4.15 -2.63 -10.17
N ASP A 56 4.05 -3.72 -9.40
CA ASP A 56 5.00 -4.02 -8.33
C ASP A 56 6.44 -4.09 -8.86
N THR A 57 6.64 -4.77 -10.00
CA THR A 57 7.94 -4.83 -10.67
C THR A 57 8.42 -3.44 -11.13
N ILE A 58 7.53 -2.65 -11.76
CA ILE A 58 7.86 -1.29 -12.21
C ILE A 58 8.24 -0.38 -11.03
N VAL A 59 7.50 -0.46 -9.93
CA VAL A 59 7.78 0.32 -8.71
C VAL A 59 9.14 -0.02 -8.14
N ARG A 60 9.47 -1.30 -8.01
CA ARG A 60 10.79 -1.75 -7.54
C ARG A 60 11.90 -1.22 -8.43
N GLU A 61 11.82 -1.45 -9.74
CA GLU A 61 12.81 -0.94 -10.70
C GLU A 61 12.96 0.59 -10.61
N THR A 62 11.85 1.33 -10.52
CA THR A 62 11.85 2.79 -10.44
C THR A 62 12.51 3.31 -9.17
N LEU A 63 12.23 2.68 -8.03
CA LEU A 63 12.83 3.06 -6.75
C LEU A 63 14.33 2.72 -6.66
N GLU A 64 14.75 1.62 -7.26
CA GLU A 64 16.15 1.18 -7.30
C GLU A 64 16.97 2.01 -8.29
N ASN A 65 16.41 2.33 -9.47
CA ASN A 65 17.15 2.91 -10.60
C ASN A 65 16.83 4.40 -10.83
N HIS A 66 16.67 5.18 -9.76
CA HIS A 66 16.49 6.64 -9.82
C HIS A 66 15.37 7.10 -10.79
N GLY A 67 14.24 6.42 -10.75
CA GLY A 67 13.07 6.75 -11.58
C GLY A 67 13.02 6.03 -12.93
N ARG A 68 13.91 5.09 -13.22
CA ARG A 68 13.93 4.35 -14.48
C ARG A 68 13.42 2.93 -14.32
N SER A 69 12.64 2.48 -15.29
CA SER A 69 12.12 1.10 -15.36
C SER A 69 12.11 0.60 -16.80
N LYS A 70 12.79 -0.52 -17.03
CA LYS A 70 12.75 -1.21 -18.34
C LYS A 70 11.40 -1.86 -18.58
N THR A 71 10.77 -2.34 -17.52
CA THR A 71 9.42 -2.93 -17.57
C THR A 71 8.39 -1.86 -17.93
N ALA A 72 8.47 -0.67 -17.34
CA ALA A 72 7.59 0.44 -17.72
C ALA A 72 7.75 0.87 -19.18
N ARG A 73 9.00 0.88 -19.70
CA ARG A 73 9.23 1.15 -21.12
C ARG A 73 8.48 0.17 -22.03
N LYS A 74 8.47 -1.11 -21.68
CA LYS A 74 7.75 -2.14 -22.45
C LYS A 74 6.24 -2.06 -22.27
N PHE A 75 5.77 -1.74 -21.07
CA PHE A 75 4.37 -1.78 -20.71
C PHE A 75 3.59 -0.52 -21.09
N ILE A 76 4.14 0.67 -20.81
CA ILE A 76 3.49 1.98 -21.06
C ILE A 76 4.29 2.90 -22.00
N GLY A 77 5.39 2.43 -22.60
CA GLY A 77 6.23 3.23 -23.49
C GLY A 77 7.09 4.29 -22.80
N LYS A 78 7.18 4.31 -21.47
CA LYS A 78 7.92 5.31 -20.69
C LYS A 78 8.98 4.61 -19.83
N GLU A 79 10.26 4.94 -20.05
CA GLU A 79 11.35 4.41 -19.23
C GLU A 79 11.56 5.21 -17.94
N TYR A 80 11.40 6.54 -18.00
CA TYR A 80 11.59 7.42 -16.86
C TYR A 80 10.23 7.84 -16.27
N LEU A 81 10.05 7.52 -15.01
CA LEU A 81 8.83 7.76 -14.24
C LEU A 81 9.16 8.55 -12.96
N PRO A 82 9.14 9.88 -13.00
CA PRO A 82 9.13 10.68 -11.77
C PRO A 82 8.00 10.23 -10.84
N TYR A 83 8.21 10.33 -9.53
CA TYR A 83 7.28 9.80 -8.55
C TYR A 83 5.80 10.24 -8.75
N PRO A 84 5.49 11.53 -9.05
CA PRO A 84 4.10 11.92 -9.34
C PRO A 84 3.55 11.25 -10.60
N THR A 85 4.39 11.06 -11.61
CA THR A 85 4.00 10.36 -12.85
C THR A 85 3.74 8.88 -12.58
N LEU A 86 4.60 8.23 -11.78
CA LEU A 86 4.42 6.83 -11.37
C LEU A 86 3.06 6.62 -10.69
N VAL A 87 2.73 7.44 -9.70
CA VAL A 87 1.44 7.40 -8.99
C VAL A 87 0.26 7.55 -9.96
N LYS A 88 0.33 8.55 -10.85
CA LYS A 88 -0.72 8.82 -11.85
C LYS A 88 -0.92 7.67 -12.83
N GLU A 89 0.15 7.09 -13.33
CA GLU A 89 0.07 5.97 -14.29
C GLU A 89 -0.46 4.70 -13.64
N ILE A 90 -0.14 4.44 -12.37
CA ILE A 90 -0.73 3.33 -11.59
C ILE A 90 -2.24 3.49 -11.55
N VAL A 91 -2.75 4.61 -11.03
CA VAL A 91 -4.19 4.85 -10.91
C VAL A 91 -4.88 4.73 -12.26
N LYS A 92 -4.33 5.39 -13.30
CA LYS A 92 -4.87 5.33 -14.66
C LYS A 92 -4.97 3.90 -15.21
N SER A 93 -3.98 3.06 -14.93
CA SER A 93 -3.98 1.67 -15.41
C SER A 93 -5.07 0.84 -14.74
N PHE A 94 -5.27 0.99 -13.43
CA PHE A 94 -6.35 0.30 -12.73
C PHE A 94 -7.74 0.83 -13.10
N ASP A 95 -7.89 2.14 -13.32
CA ASP A 95 -9.15 2.75 -13.78
C ASP A 95 -9.52 2.30 -15.20
N SER A 96 -8.54 1.92 -16.01
CA SER A 96 -8.75 1.44 -17.38
C SER A 96 -9.05 -0.06 -17.46
N LEU A 97 -8.99 -0.79 -16.33
CA LEU A 97 -9.30 -2.21 -16.31
C LEU A 97 -10.79 -2.43 -16.60
N PRO A 98 -11.14 -3.35 -17.52
CA PRO A 98 -12.54 -3.69 -17.75
C PRO A 98 -13.20 -4.27 -16.50
N LEU A 99 -14.23 -3.60 -16.01
CA LEU A 99 -15.00 -3.98 -14.84
C LEU A 99 -16.43 -4.36 -15.24
N LYS A 100 -17.05 -5.27 -14.48
CA LYS A 100 -18.45 -5.62 -14.63
C LYS A 100 -19.32 -4.43 -14.26
N ASP A 101 -20.39 -4.22 -15.02
CA ASP A 101 -21.42 -3.21 -14.73
C ASP A 101 -22.41 -3.78 -13.70
N GLU A 102 -22.01 -3.77 -12.44
CA GLU A 102 -22.81 -4.28 -11.33
C GLU A 102 -22.82 -3.30 -10.15
N PRO A 103 -23.86 -3.33 -9.29
CA PRO A 103 -23.91 -2.51 -8.09
C PRO A 103 -22.69 -2.76 -7.20
N ARG A 104 -22.33 -1.74 -6.43
CA ARG A 104 -21.22 -1.86 -5.51
C ARG A 104 -21.47 -2.91 -4.44
N LYS A 105 -20.54 -3.83 -4.28
CA LYS A 105 -20.59 -4.89 -3.27
C LYS A 105 -20.50 -4.35 -1.85
N VAL A 106 -20.96 -5.13 -0.88
CA VAL A 106 -20.80 -4.80 0.54
C VAL A 106 -19.31 -4.70 0.88
N ARG A 107 -18.95 -3.63 1.58
CA ARG A 107 -17.56 -3.38 1.98
C ARG A 107 -17.29 -3.92 3.37
N VAL A 108 -16.30 -4.76 3.50
CA VAL A 108 -15.87 -5.37 4.75
C VAL A 108 -14.49 -4.84 5.14
N GLY A 109 -14.42 -4.13 6.28
CA GLY A 109 -13.16 -3.59 6.81
C GLY A 109 -12.34 -4.67 7.51
N VAL A 110 -11.09 -4.82 7.13
CA VAL A 110 -10.12 -5.69 7.82
C VAL A 110 -9.40 -4.86 8.88
N VAL A 111 -9.67 -5.15 10.15
CA VAL A 111 -9.09 -4.47 11.31
C VAL A 111 -8.23 -5.44 12.12
N GLY A 112 -7.33 -4.92 12.94
CA GLY A 112 -6.47 -5.71 13.80
C GLY A 112 -5.07 -5.15 13.93
N GLU A 113 -4.19 -5.93 14.52
CA GLU A 113 -2.78 -5.64 14.68
C GLU A 113 -2.06 -5.64 13.31
N ILE A 114 -0.98 -4.88 13.18
CA ILE A 114 -0.28 -4.63 11.92
C ILE A 114 0.13 -5.93 11.20
N LEU A 115 0.74 -6.87 11.93
CA LEU A 115 1.19 -8.13 11.37
C LEU A 115 0.00 -8.95 10.84
N VAL A 116 -1.05 -9.07 11.64
CA VAL A 116 -2.25 -9.83 11.28
C VAL A 116 -2.97 -9.23 10.08
N LYS A 117 -3.03 -7.90 9.95
CA LYS A 117 -3.69 -7.26 8.81
C LYS A 117 -3.01 -7.51 7.46
N TYR A 118 -1.67 -7.53 7.44
CA TYR A 118 -0.90 -7.52 6.19
C TYR A 118 -0.23 -8.85 5.85
N GLN A 119 -0.26 -9.83 6.77
CA GLN A 119 0.31 -11.15 6.53
C GLN A 119 -0.80 -12.17 6.24
N PRO A 120 -1.01 -12.57 4.97
CA PRO A 120 -2.09 -13.49 4.61
C PRO A 120 -2.06 -14.81 5.38
N ASP A 121 -0.89 -15.38 5.59
CA ASP A 121 -0.74 -16.64 6.34
C ASP A 121 -1.11 -16.48 7.83
N ALA A 122 -0.93 -15.30 8.40
CA ALA A 122 -1.29 -15.00 9.79
C ALA A 122 -2.78 -14.71 9.99
N ASN A 123 -3.50 -14.33 8.92
CA ASN A 123 -4.92 -13.99 8.97
C ASN A 123 -5.83 -14.94 8.19
N ASN A 124 -5.34 -16.14 7.86
CA ASN A 124 -6.07 -17.17 7.11
C ASN A 124 -6.62 -16.64 5.77
N HIS A 125 -5.84 -15.82 5.06
CA HIS A 125 -6.25 -15.24 3.76
C HIS A 125 -7.59 -14.50 3.82
N VAL A 126 -7.82 -13.71 4.86
CA VAL A 126 -9.10 -13.06 5.15
C VAL A 126 -9.65 -12.25 3.97
N VAL A 127 -8.80 -11.63 3.16
CA VAL A 127 -9.22 -10.88 1.97
C VAL A 127 -9.84 -11.81 0.94
N ASP A 128 -9.23 -12.97 0.69
CA ASP A 128 -9.75 -13.95 -0.26
C ASP A 128 -11.07 -14.54 0.23
N VAL A 129 -11.22 -14.74 1.54
CA VAL A 129 -12.49 -15.16 2.16
C VAL A 129 -13.58 -14.11 1.95
N ILE A 130 -13.29 -12.82 2.21
CA ILE A 130 -14.22 -11.72 2.01
C ILE A 130 -14.69 -11.65 0.54
N GLU A 131 -13.76 -11.73 -0.39
CA GLU A 131 -14.07 -11.67 -1.82
C GLU A 131 -14.84 -12.91 -2.30
N SER A 132 -14.56 -14.09 -1.74
CA SER A 132 -15.33 -15.33 -2.04
C SER A 132 -16.79 -15.25 -1.61
N GLN A 133 -17.12 -14.36 -0.68
CA GLN A 133 -18.49 -14.09 -0.22
C GLN A 133 -19.13 -12.90 -0.97
N ASP A 134 -18.63 -12.58 -2.16
CA ASP A 134 -19.13 -11.49 -3.01
C ASP A 134 -19.07 -10.11 -2.34
N CYS A 135 -18.04 -9.88 -1.54
CA CYS A 135 -17.79 -8.62 -0.83
C CYS A 135 -16.53 -7.92 -1.33
N GLU A 136 -16.41 -6.61 -1.04
CA GLU A 136 -15.21 -5.79 -1.31
C GLU A 136 -14.38 -5.68 -0.01
N ALA A 137 -13.15 -6.17 0.00
CA ALA A 137 -12.26 -6.04 1.16
C ALA A 137 -11.69 -4.62 1.24
N VAL A 138 -11.71 -4.04 2.44
CA VAL A 138 -11.11 -2.73 2.72
C VAL A 138 -10.03 -2.89 3.78
N VAL A 139 -8.78 -2.83 3.33
CA VAL A 139 -7.61 -2.92 4.20
C VAL A 139 -6.98 -1.53 4.34
N PRO A 140 -6.89 -0.95 5.56
CA PRO A 140 -6.21 0.32 5.78
C PRO A 140 -4.74 0.23 5.39
N GLY A 141 -4.18 1.29 4.80
CA GLY A 141 -2.77 1.33 4.42
C GLY A 141 -1.82 1.38 5.63
N ILE A 142 -0.59 0.97 5.44
CA ILE A 142 0.46 1.05 6.49
C ILE A 142 0.73 2.50 6.88
N MET A 143 0.80 3.41 5.90
CA MET A 143 0.98 4.85 6.16
C MET A 143 -0.21 5.44 6.92
N GLU A 144 -1.42 5.01 6.62
CA GLU A 144 -2.63 5.40 7.34
C GLU A 144 -2.56 4.95 8.82
N PHE A 145 -2.14 3.71 9.06
CA PHE A 145 -1.89 3.18 10.40
C PHE A 145 -0.82 3.98 11.15
N MET A 146 0.30 4.30 10.50
CA MET A 146 1.40 5.06 11.10
C MET A 146 0.98 6.49 11.46
N THR A 147 0.18 7.14 10.62
CA THR A 147 -0.29 8.52 10.86
C THR A 147 -1.41 8.62 11.86
N THR A 148 -2.12 7.53 12.15
CA THR A 148 -3.21 7.51 13.14
C THR A 148 -2.69 7.61 14.58
N ARG A 149 -1.49 7.11 14.87
CA ARG A 149 -0.91 7.11 16.22
C ARG A 149 -0.80 8.50 16.87
N PRO A 150 -0.26 9.53 16.21
CA PRO A 150 -0.23 10.89 16.77
C PRO A 150 -1.61 11.43 17.12
N TYR A 151 -2.60 11.19 16.26
CA TYR A 151 -3.99 11.63 16.50
C TYR A 151 -4.63 10.94 17.69
N ILE A 152 -4.39 9.64 17.87
CA ILE A 152 -4.90 8.87 19.03
C ILE A 152 -4.24 9.38 20.31
N SER A 153 -2.95 9.72 20.30
CA SER A 153 -2.24 10.26 21.46
C SER A 153 -2.84 11.61 21.89
N ASP A 154 -3.07 12.49 20.92
CA ASP A 154 -3.66 13.82 21.15
C ASP A 154 -5.11 13.71 21.66
N TRP A 155 -5.89 12.82 21.07
CA TRP A 155 -7.26 12.52 21.50
C TRP A 155 -7.31 11.94 22.93
N ASN A 156 -6.42 11.00 23.26
CA ASN A 156 -6.32 10.39 24.59
C ASN A 156 -5.93 11.42 25.65
N GLU A 157 -5.02 12.34 25.33
CA GLU A 157 -4.64 13.43 26.23
C GLU A 157 -5.85 14.37 26.47
N HIS A 158 -6.55 14.76 25.41
CA HIS A 158 -7.64 15.71 25.48
C HIS A 158 -8.90 15.16 26.18
N TYR A 159 -9.29 13.92 25.87
CA TYR A 159 -10.56 13.35 26.33
C TYR A 159 -10.43 12.37 27.50
N LEU A 160 -9.31 11.70 27.64
CA LEU A 160 -9.09 10.68 28.68
C LEU A 160 -8.11 11.14 29.77
N GLY A 161 -7.49 12.31 29.64
CA GLY A 161 -6.49 12.82 30.59
C GLY A 161 -5.24 11.92 30.68
N MET A 162 -5.03 11.04 29.72
CA MET A 162 -3.88 10.15 29.66
C MET A 162 -2.72 10.93 29.05
N GLY A 163 -1.79 11.41 29.90
CA GLY A 163 -0.67 12.26 29.50
C GLY A 163 0.06 11.72 28.28
N GLY A 164 -0.02 12.46 27.18
CA GLY A 164 0.73 12.21 25.97
C GLY A 164 2.23 12.36 26.25
N SER A 165 3.04 11.43 25.77
CA SER A 165 4.48 11.60 25.73
C SER A 165 4.78 12.82 24.86
N LYS A 166 5.19 13.93 25.49
CA LYS A 166 5.71 15.08 24.75
C LYS A 166 6.93 14.59 23.96
N ILE A 167 6.77 14.49 22.65
CA ILE A 167 7.90 14.31 21.75
C ILE A 167 8.61 15.66 21.75
N GLY A 168 9.72 15.74 22.53
CA GLY A 168 10.64 16.86 22.52
C GLY A 168 11.54 16.79 21.29
#